data_a396d9f2706bdc6e1f2482c9a514e9eb
#
_entry.id   a396d9f2706bdc6e1f2482c9a514e9eb
#
_cell.length_a   1.000
_cell.length_b   1.000
_cell.length_c   1.000
_cell.angle_alpha   90.00
_cell.angle_beta   90.00
_cell.angle_gamma   90.00
#
_symmetry.space_group_name_H-M   'P 1'
#
loop_
_entity.id
_entity.type
_entity.pdbx_description
1 polymer ?
#
loop_
_entity_poly.entity_id
_entity_poly.type
_entity_poly.pdbx_seq_one_letter_code
_entity_poly.pdbx_strand_id
1 'polypeptide(L)'
;MGSEDADENPLPTFTLKVERGDGCECTKVIFKKYGRQGVVIWCKRGNGVWEMLAIDLSSPYMDERPLLVPGQPEVREYRLHYYDDAAPTGEFTPVQSVTITP
;
A
#
# COMPACT_ATOMS: atom_id res chain seq x y z
N MET A 1 -16.71 -4.17 21.72
CA MET A 1 -16.39 -4.14 21.32
C MET A 1 -15.87 -4.49 20.29
N GLY A 2 -15.53 -5.04 19.76
CA GLY A 2 -14.96 -5.70 18.69
C GLY A 2 -15.21 -5.28 17.29
N SER A 3 -15.83 -4.20 17.08
CA SER A 3 -16.19 -3.82 15.73
C SER A 3 -15.00 -3.53 14.83
N GLU A 4 -13.81 -3.49 15.40
CA GLU A 4 -12.62 -3.19 14.60
C GLU A 4 -11.75 -4.40 14.35
N ASP A 5 -12.19 -5.59 14.67
CA ASP A 5 -11.34 -6.75 14.42
C ASP A 5 -11.56 -7.29 13.01
N ALA A 6 -10.69 -8.22 12.60
CA ALA A 6 -10.69 -8.73 11.24
C ALA A 6 -11.89 -9.61 10.91
N ASP A 7 -12.55 -10.17 11.94
CA ASP A 7 -13.76 -10.97 11.69
C ASP A 7 -14.88 -10.11 11.12
N GLU A 8 -14.94 -8.85 11.54
CA GLU A 8 -15.94 -7.92 11.03
C GLU A 8 -15.40 -7.11 9.86
N ASN A 9 -14.13 -7.22 9.57
CA ASN A 9 -13.48 -6.48 8.49
C ASN A 9 -12.66 -7.48 7.68
N PRO A 10 -13.28 -8.14 6.68
CA PRO A 10 -12.58 -9.19 5.94
C PRO A 10 -11.40 -8.70 5.13
N LEU A 11 -11.32 -7.40 4.89
CA LEU A 11 -10.20 -6.79 4.18
C LEU A 11 -9.64 -5.65 5.03
N PRO A 12 -8.34 -5.39 4.94
CA PRO A 12 -7.81 -4.16 5.51
C PRO A 12 -8.37 -2.97 4.74
N THR A 13 -8.23 -1.78 5.30
CA THR A 13 -8.59 -0.55 4.60
C THR A 13 -7.35 0.31 4.52
N PHE A 14 -7.29 1.16 3.50
CA PHE A 14 -6.15 2.05 3.38
C PHE A 14 -6.53 3.30 2.58
N THR A 15 -5.74 4.35 2.79
CA THR A 15 -5.80 5.57 2.01
C THR A 15 -4.40 5.92 1.55
N LEU A 16 -4.33 6.64 0.45
CA LEU A 16 -3.06 7.08 -0.12
C LEU A 16 -2.93 8.59 0.03
N LYS A 17 -1.72 9.03 0.34
CA LYS A 17 -1.43 10.45 0.42
C LYS A 17 -0.11 10.69 -0.29
N VAL A 18 -0.09 11.70 -1.16
CA VAL A 18 1.13 12.08 -1.87
C VAL A 18 1.85 13.15 -1.06
N GLU A 19 3.12 12.96 -0.83
CA GLU A 19 3.94 13.92 -0.09
C GLU A 19 5.20 14.23 -0.88
N ARG A 20 5.80 15.39 -0.58
CA ARG A 20 7.06 15.75 -1.20
C ARG A 20 8.17 14.87 -0.64
N GLY A 21 8.86 14.18 -1.53
CA GLY A 21 10.03 13.39 -1.15
C GLY A 21 11.30 14.00 -1.71
N ASP A 22 12.37 13.25 -1.58
CA ASP A 22 13.67 13.68 -2.05
C ASP A 22 13.80 13.29 -3.52
N GLY A 23 13.85 14.28 -4.41
CA GLY A 23 13.98 14.04 -5.84
C GLY A 23 12.67 13.84 -6.58
N CYS A 24 11.64 13.33 -5.94
CA CYS A 24 10.29 13.22 -6.50
C CYS A 24 9.30 13.08 -5.36
N GLU A 25 8.01 13.12 -5.69
CA GLU A 25 6.99 12.85 -4.68
C GLU A 25 7.05 11.40 -4.24
N CYS A 26 6.45 11.12 -3.10
CA CYS A 26 6.36 9.76 -2.58
C CYS A 26 4.93 9.48 -2.15
N THR A 27 4.61 8.19 -1.94
CA THR A 27 3.28 7.77 -1.53
C THR A 27 3.31 7.33 -0.09
N LYS A 28 2.40 7.87 0.72
CA LYS A 28 2.19 7.43 2.09
C LYS A 28 0.96 6.53 2.08
N VAL A 29 1.14 5.27 2.47
CA VAL A 29 0.06 4.29 2.54
C VAL A 29 -0.36 4.19 3.99
N ILE A 30 -1.55 4.69 4.30
CA ILE A 30 -2.09 4.70 5.66
C ILE A 30 -3.13 3.61 5.73
N PHE A 31 -2.93 2.62 6.62
CA PHE A 31 -3.80 1.44 6.61
C PHE A 31 -4.29 1.08 8.00
N LYS A 32 -5.39 0.31 8.03
CA LYS A 32 -5.92 -0.29 9.26
C LYS A 32 -5.93 -1.79 9.07
N LYS A 33 -5.41 -2.50 10.04
CA LYS A 33 -5.25 -3.95 9.99
C LYS A 33 -6.20 -4.70 10.92
N TYR A 34 -7.03 -3.99 11.67
CA TYR A 34 -8.12 -4.55 12.47
C TYR A 34 -7.71 -5.75 13.33
N GLY A 35 -6.62 -5.60 14.07
CA GLY A 35 -6.16 -6.64 14.97
C GLY A 35 -5.34 -7.74 14.31
N ARG A 36 -5.23 -7.77 12.99
CA ARG A 36 -4.35 -8.73 12.33
C ARG A 36 -2.90 -8.30 12.50
N GLN A 37 -1.99 -9.19 12.18
CA GLN A 37 -0.57 -8.96 12.39
C GLN A 37 -0.04 -7.81 11.53
N GLY A 38 -0.44 -7.77 10.28
CA GLY A 38 -0.01 -6.72 9.37
C GLY A 38 -0.71 -6.80 8.04
N VAL A 39 -0.13 -6.14 7.05
CA VAL A 39 -0.64 -6.16 5.68
C VAL A 39 0.51 -6.43 4.73
N VAL A 40 0.18 -6.99 3.56
CA VAL A 40 1.09 -7.08 2.44
C VAL A 40 0.67 -6.01 1.45
N ILE A 41 1.62 -5.20 1.03
CA ILE A 41 1.37 -4.07 0.13
C ILE A 41 1.90 -4.43 -1.25
N TRP A 42 1.03 -4.36 -2.25
CA TRP A 42 1.40 -4.60 -3.63
C TRP A 42 1.27 -3.32 -4.42
N CYS A 43 2.15 -3.14 -5.38
CA CYS A 43 2.17 -1.93 -6.18
C CYS A 43 2.43 -2.27 -7.65
N LYS A 44 1.74 -1.54 -8.52
CA LYS A 44 1.98 -1.59 -9.95
C LYS A 44 2.31 -0.18 -10.40
N ARG A 45 3.41 -0.02 -11.11
CA ARG A 45 3.86 1.30 -11.56
C ARG A 45 3.72 1.40 -13.07
N GLY A 46 2.99 2.43 -13.52
CA GLY A 46 2.78 2.66 -14.93
C GLY A 46 2.16 1.45 -15.61
N ASN A 47 2.76 1.00 -16.68
CA ASN A 47 2.31 -0.17 -17.42
C ASN A 47 3.01 -1.46 -17.00
N GLY A 48 3.65 -1.46 -15.84
CA GLY A 48 4.38 -2.62 -15.34
C GLY A 48 3.45 -3.69 -14.80
N VAL A 49 4.01 -4.59 -14.00
CA VAL A 49 3.27 -5.68 -13.38
C VAL A 49 3.10 -5.42 -11.91
N TRP A 50 2.15 -6.14 -11.29
CA TRP A 50 1.99 -6.09 -9.84
C TRP A 50 3.19 -6.75 -9.18
N GLU A 51 3.77 -6.05 -8.22
CA GLU A 51 4.92 -6.53 -7.46
C GLU A 51 4.62 -6.41 -5.97
N MET A 52 5.06 -7.39 -5.20
CA MET A 52 4.97 -7.27 -3.76
C MET A 52 5.97 -6.22 -3.31
N LEU A 53 5.47 -5.15 -2.71
CA LEU A 53 6.30 -4.03 -2.30
C LEU A 53 6.86 -4.24 -0.91
N ALA A 54 6.01 -4.63 0.03
CA ALA A 54 6.44 -4.73 1.41
C ALA A 54 5.43 -5.52 2.23
N ILE A 55 5.90 -6.09 3.34
CA ILE A 55 5.06 -6.58 4.42
C ILE A 55 5.26 -5.59 5.55
N ASP A 56 4.17 -4.97 6.01
CA ASP A 56 4.26 -3.94 7.04
C ASP A 56 3.36 -4.28 8.21
N LEU A 57 3.93 -4.20 9.39
CA LEU A 57 3.21 -4.54 10.62
C LEU A 57 2.60 -3.33 11.30
N SER A 58 2.93 -2.13 10.88
CA SER A 58 2.33 -0.92 11.46
C SER A 58 2.28 0.20 10.44
N SER A 59 1.14 0.87 10.41
CA SER A 59 0.90 2.03 9.53
C SER A 59 1.65 3.24 10.02
N PRO A 60 2.07 4.11 9.12
CA PRO A 60 1.96 4.04 7.69
C PRO A 60 3.18 3.41 7.02
N TYR A 61 3.05 3.10 5.75
CA TYR A 61 4.19 2.69 4.94
C TYR A 61 4.53 3.80 3.96
N MET A 62 5.81 4.12 3.83
CA MET A 62 6.26 5.17 2.91
C MET A 62 6.92 4.53 1.70
N ASP A 63 6.32 4.74 0.54
CA ASP A 63 6.90 4.29 -0.72
C ASP A 63 7.70 5.46 -1.31
N GLU A 64 8.99 5.46 -1.02
CA GLU A 64 9.90 6.53 -1.40
C GLU A 64 10.76 6.18 -2.59
N ARG A 65 10.37 5.16 -3.36
CA ARG A 65 11.16 4.76 -4.52
C ARG A 65 11.22 5.88 -5.55
N PRO A 66 12.35 6.03 -6.23
CA PRO A 66 12.45 7.03 -7.30
C PRO A 66 11.55 6.66 -8.47
N LEU A 67 11.28 7.63 -9.34
CA LEU A 67 10.52 7.39 -10.56
C LEU A 67 11.27 6.40 -11.45
N LEU A 68 10.52 5.54 -12.15
CA LEU A 68 11.12 4.62 -13.10
C LEU A 68 11.84 5.36 -14.23
N VAL A 69 11.21 6.45 -14.70
CA VAL A 69 11.84 7.32 -15.71
C VAL A 69 12.03 8.67 -15.06
N PRO A 70 13.27 9.06 -14.76
CA PRO A 70 13.51 10.36 -14.10
C PRO A 70 12.88 11.49 -14.88
N GLY A 71 12.24 12.39 -14.14
CA GLY A 71 11.63 13.57 -14.73
C GLY A 71 10.25 13.36 -15.32
N GLN A 72 9.70 12.15 -15.29
CA GLN A 72 8.37 11.89 -15.84
C GLN A 72 7.40 11.45 -14.77
N PRO A 73 6.16 11.98 -14.76
CA PRO A 73 5.14 11.54 -13.81
C PRO A 73 4.85 10.05 -13.97
N GLU A 74 4.47 9.41 -12.89
CA GLU A 74 4.26 7.97 -12.85
C GLU A 74 3.00 7.67 -12.06
N VAL A 75 2.10 6.85 -12.63
CA VAL A 75 0.93 6.37 -11.92
C VAL A 75 1.35 5.16 -11.10
N ARG A 76 1.01 5.17 -9.83
CA ARG A 76 1.24 4.02 -8.92
C ARG A 76 -0.10 3.54 -8.41
N GLU A 77 -0.36 2.25 -8.60
CA GLU A 77 -1.58 1.60 -8.13
C GLU A 77 -1.21 0.69 -6.97
N TYR A 78 -2.05 0.66 -5.95
CA TYR A 78 -1.78 -0.11 -4.74
C TYR A 78 -2.99 -0.98 -4.41
N ARG A 79 -2.72 -2.16 -3.89
CA ARG A 79 -3.73 -3.03 -3.27
C ARG A 79 -3.05 -3.78 -2.13
N LEU A 80 -3.85 -4.15 -1.13
CA LEU A 80 -3.34 -4.76 0.08
C LEU A 80 -4.12 -6.03 0.39
N HIS A 81 -3.52 -6.92 1.17
CA HIS A 81 -4.25 -7.99 1.83
C HIS A 81 -3.62 -8.21 3.20
N TYR A 82 -4.33 -8.98 4.05
CA TYR A 82 -3.83 -9.22 5.39
C TYR A 82 -2.59 -10.11 5.38
N TYR A 83 -1.81 -9.96 6.43
CA TYR A 83 -0.64 -10.79 6.71
C TYR A 83 -0.76 -11.31 8.13
N ASP A 84 -0.70 -12.63 8.30
CA ASP A 84 -0.78 -13.28 9.59
C ASP A 84 0.17 -14.47 9.64
N ASP A 85 0.74 -14.70 10.85
CA ASP A 85 1.54 -15.89 11.13
C ASP A 85 2.60 -16.14 10.06
N ALA A 86 3.29 -15.08 9.69
CA ALA A 86 4.37 -15.14 8.69
C ALA A 86 3.91 -15.66 7.33
N ALA A 87 2.61 -15.55 7.02
CA ALA A 87 2.07 -15.95 5.72
C ALA A 87 1.05 -14.93 5.24
N PRO A 88 1.09 -14.57 3.95
CA PRO A 88 0.03 -13.73 3.38
C PRO A 88 -1.30 -14.45 3.42
N THR A 89 -2.38 -13.74 3.74
CA THR A 89 -3.71 -14.34 3.79
C THR A 89 -4.74 -13.36 3.25
N GLY A 90 -5.87 -13.91 2.79
CA GLY A 90 -7.03 -13.13 2.44
C GLY A 90 -7.03 -12.62 1.02
N GLU A 91 -8.07 -11.90 0.71
CA GLU A 91 -8.29 -11.33 -0.61
C GLU A 91 -7.72 -9.93 -0.67
N PHE A 92 -7.51 -9.46 -1.88
CA PHE A 92 -7.02 -8.11 -2.09
C PHE A 92 -8.13 -7.07 -1.90
N THR A 93 -7.74 -5.91 -1.38
CA THR A 93 -8.59 -4.73 -1.37
C THR A 93 -8.84 -4.25 -2.80
N PRO A 94 -9.83 -3.38 -3.00
CA PRO A 94 -9.90 -2.63 -4.25
C PRO A 94 -8.62 -1.84 -4.48
N VAL A 95 -8.33 -1.60 -5.75
CA VAL A 95 -7.14 -0.86 -6.15
C VAL A 95 -7.37 0.63 -5.93
N GLN A 96 -6.36 1.31 -5.41
CA GLN A 96 -6.34 2.78 -5.37
C GLN A 96 -5.08 3.25 -6.08
N SER A 97 -5.13 4.44 -6.65
CA SER A 97 -4.02 4.95 -7.43
C SER A 97 -3.71 6.40 -7.10
N VAL A 98 -2.45 6.77 -7.32
CA VAL A 98 -1.98 8.16 -7.25
C VAL A 98 -1.04 8.39 -8.41
N THR A 99 -0.83 9.66 -8.75
CA THR A 99 0.18 10.05 -9.71
C THR A 99 1.32 10.72 -8.95
N ILE A 100 2.51 10.21 -9.14
CA ILE A 100 3.73 10.71 -8.50
C ILE A 100 4.46 11.58 -9.51
N THR A 101 4.78 12.81 -9.12
CA THR A 101 5.46 13.75 -10.02
C THR A 101 6.90 13.98 -9.57
N PRO A 102 7.76 14.47 -10.49
CA PRO A 102 9.14 14.77 -10.16
C PRO A 102 9.29 15.82 -9.07
#